data_3f792e3aa96b65a3781f24afbea85d8a
#
_entry.id   3f792e3aa96b65a3781f24afbea85d8a
#
_cell.length_a   1.000
_cell.length_b   1.000
_cell.length_c   1.000
_cell.angle_alpha   90.00
_cell.angle_beta   90.00
_cell.angle_gamma   90.00
#
_symmetry.space_group_name_H-M   'P 1'
#
loop_
_entity.id
_entity.type
_entity.pdbx_description
1 polymer ?
#
loop_
_entity_poly.entity_id
_entity_poly.type
_entity_poly.pdbx_seq_one_letter_code
_entity_poly.pdbx_strand_id
1 'polypeptide(L)'
;MQFGRAFALVVILAGLGAIAIASLGGDDADEVDVAAAVLPETSDTGPSSDTDSSSDAEGEPREPLPVLGTVDTLTNLDGWLNTDYESFEDIRADHEVVLVQFWTFACRNCKNTLEAVAAIHEEYKDQGVAVVGVHSPEFGFEAEIPNIIEAAEELGVTWPIALDTTKENFHRWQEGPWGYWPRSYLIDSEGQIRQNERGDGLAGYRELADNIQRLLDGEA
;
A
#
# COMPACT_ATOMS: atom_id res chain seq x y z
N MET A 1 -10.66 -56.35 -15.54
CA MET A 1 -11.81 -55.53 -15.93
C MET A 1 -11.35 -54.08 -16.01
N GLN A 2 -11.16 -53.57 -17.25
CA GLN A 2 -10.69 -52.21 -17.53
C GLN A 2 -11.91 -51.33 -17.65
N PHE A 3 -11.97 -50.24 -16.89
CA PHE A 3 -12.95 -49.17 -17.11
C PHE A 3 -12.21 -47.98 -17.75
N GLY A 4 -12.51 -47.77 -19.05
CA GLY A 4 -12.01 -46.62 -19.80
C GLY A 4 -12.67 -45.32 -19.34
N ARG A 5 -11.86 -44.31 -19.16
CA ARG A 5 -12.28 -42.92 -18.93
C ARG A 5 -12.45 -42.23 -20.31
N ALA A 6 -13.69 -41.90 -20.65
CA ALA A 6 -13.99 -41.07 -21.79
C ALA A 6 -13.74 -39.60 -21.44
N PHE A 7 -12.86 -38.94 -22.21
CA PHE A 7 -12.68 -37.48 -22.18
C PHE A 7 -13.75 -36.87 -23.11
N ALA A 8 -14.60 -36.05 -22.55
CA ALA A 8 -15.52 -35.23 -23.32
C ALA A 8 -14.81 -33.92 -23.73
N LEU A 9 -14.60 -33.74 -25.03
CA LEU A 9 -14.08 -32.51 -25.61
C LEU A 9 -15.23 -31.53 -25.75
N VAL A 10 -15.23 -30.43 -24.97
CA VAL A 10 -16.19 -29.31 -25.18
C VAL A 10 -15.56 -28.31 -26.12
N VAL A 11 -16.09 -28.21 -27.33
CA VAL A 11 -15.75 -27.17 -28.32
C VAL A 11 -16.64 -25.97 -28.03
N ILE A 12 -16.08 -24.87 -27.56
CA ILE A 12 -16.77 -23.57 -27.43
C ILE A 12 -16.58 -22.82 -28.74
N LEU A 13 -17.65 -22.67 -29.51
CA LEU A 13 -17.72 -21.81 -30.69
C LEU A 13 -17.83 -20.34 -30.24
N ALA A 14 -16.80 -19.54 -30.52
CA ALA A 14 -16.84 -18.10 -30.35
C ALA A 14 -17.78 -17.43 -31.35
N GLY A 15 -18.90 -16.92 -30.86
CA GLY A 15 -19.79 -16.04 -31.63
C GLY A 15 -19.31 -14.59 -31.52
N LEU A 16 -18.84 -14.02 -32.64
CA LEU A 16 -18.56 -12.58 -32.78
C LEU A 16 -19.89 -11.81 -32.81
N GLY A 17 -20.29 -11.20 -31.73
CA GLY A 17 -21.33 -10.19 -31.65
C GLY A 17 -20.72 -8.81 -31.47
N ALA A 18 -20.67 -8.02 -32.54
CA ALA A 18 -20.31 -6.61 -32.46
C ALA A 18 -21.44 -5.82 -31.80
N ILE A 19 -21.28 -5.39 -30.57
CA ILE A 19 -22.17 -4.42 -29.92
C ILE A 19 -21.57 -3.04 -30.18
N ALA A 20 -22.21 -2.22 -31.02
CA ALA A 20 -21.89 -0.80 -31.10
C ALA A 20 -22.42 -0.09 -29.85
N ILE A 21 -21.55 0.33 -28.97
CA ILE A 21 -21.89 1.19 -27.85
C ILE A 21 -21.82 2.63 -28.38
N ALA A 22 -22.97 3.30 -28.45
CA ALA A 22 -23.05 4.72 -28.71
C ALA A 22 -22.48 5.47 -27.49
N SER A 23 -21.38 6.18 -27.72
CA SER A 23 -20.79 7.10 -26.76
C SER A 23 -21.76 8.26 -26.53
N LEU A 24 -22.46 8.27 -25.40
CA LEU A 24 -23.07 9.48 -24.86
C LEU A 24 -22.00 10.18 -24.04
N GLY A 25 -21.59 11.37 -24.47
CA GLY A 25 -20.67 12.23 -23.74
C GLY A 25 -21.21 12.52 -22.36
N GLY A 26 -20.40 12.26 -21.36
CA GLY A 26 -20.57 12.66 -19.96
C GLY A 26 -19.26 13.28 -19.52
N ASP A 27 -19.41 14.42 -18.87
CA ASP A 27 -18.44 15.37 -18.40
C ASP A 27 -17.10 14.75 -17.99
N ASP A 28 -16.02 15.26 -18.60
CA ASP A 28 -14.64 15.03 -18.21
C ASP A 28 -14.42 15.63 -16.79
N ALA A 29 -14.73 14.83 -15.77
CA ALA A 29 -14.08 15.02 -14.49
C ALA A 29 -12.65 14.59 -14.71
N ASP A 30 -11.68 15.52 -14.60
CA ASP A 30 -10.26 15.24 -14.65
C ASP A 30 -9.97 14.13 -13.65
N GLU A 31 -9.82 12.90 -14.15
CA GLU A 31 -9.38 11.74 -13.37
C GLU A 31 -7.90 12.01 -13.02
N VAL A 32 -7.67 12.49 -11.81
CA VAL A 32 -6.32 12.75 -11.32
C VAL A 32 -5.65 11.40 -11.14
N ASP A 33 -4.57 11.16 -11.87
CA ASP A 33 -3.71 10.00 -11.66
C ASP A 33 -3.07 10.10 -10.27
N VAL A 34 -3.62 9.37 -9.31
CA VAL A 34 -3.21 9.39 -7.91
C VAL A 34 -1.78 8.84 -7.76
N ALA A 35 -1.40 7.85 -8.57
CA ALA A 35 -0.06 7.29 -8.55
C ALA A 35 1.00 8.35 -8.91
N ALA A 36 0.80 9.07 -10.01
CA ALA A 36 1.68 10.19 -10.39
C ALA A 36 1.64 11.34 -9.39
N ALA A 37 0.54 11.51 -8.65
CA ALA A 37 0.42 12.56 -7.64
C ALA A 37 1.11 12.23 -6.31
N VAL A 38 1.43 10.97 -6.04
CA VAL A 38 1.99 10.49 -4.76
C VAL A 38 3.50 10.30 -4.84
N LEU A 39 3.99 9.73 -5.96
CA LEU A 39 5.40 9.42 -6.09
C LEU A 39 6.25 10.66 -6.43
N PRO A 40 7.53 10.72 -5.97
CA PRO A 40 8.45 11.77 -6.37
C PRO A 40 8.73 11.69 -7.88
N GLU A 41 8.81 12.84 -8.54
CA GLU A 41 9.13 12.89 -9.97
C GLU A 41 10.56 12.40 -10.20
N THR A 42 10.71 11.27 -10.89
CA THR A 42 12.02 10.84 -11.39
C THR A 42 12.44 11.79 -12.51
N SER A 43 13.54 12.52 -12.34
CA SER A 43 14.09 13.41 -13.34
C SER A 43 14.53 12.63 -14.57
N ASP A 44 13.64 12.51 -15.56
CA ASP A 44 13.97 12.03 -16.90
C ASP A 44 14.83 13.09 -17.61
N THR A 45 16.13 12.82 -17.73
CA THR A 45 17.09 13.64 -18.48
C THR A 45 16.91 13.45 -19.98
N GLY A 46 15.88 14.07 -20.56
CA GLY A 46 15.79 14.32 -21.98
C GLY A 46 16.69 15.50 -22.37
N PRO A 47 17.37 15.48 -23.55
CA PRO A 47 18.29 16.54 -23.92
C PRO A 47 17.54 17.81 -24.31
N SER A 48 17.58 18.83 -23.48
CA SER A 48 17.16 20.19 -23.81
C SER A 48 18.38 21.10 -23.90
N SER A 49 18.47 21.78 -25.03
CA SER A 49 19.45 22.75 -25.44
C SER A 49 19.64 23.91 -24.45
N ASP A 50 20.88 24.18 -24.13
CA ASP A 50 21.55 25.41 -23.76
C ASP A 50 20.71 26.63 -23.37
N THR A 51 20.68 26.92 -22.05
CA THR A 51 20.84 28.31 -21.57
C THR A 51 21.53 28.24 -20.21
N ASP A 52 22.79 28.71 -20.22
CA ASP A 52 23.66 28.95 -19.10
C ASP A 52 22.96 29.81 -18.04
N SER A 53 22.72 29.20 -16.87
CA SER A 53 22.53 29.93 -15.62
C SER A 53 22.88 28.96 -14.47
N SER A 54 24.20 28.89 -14.22
CA SER A 54 24.74 28.24 -13.04
C SER A 54 24.20 28.95 -11.77
N SER A 55 23.20 28.37 -11.15
CA SER A 55 22.97 28.54 -9.73
C SER A 55 23.04 27.14 -9.12
N ASP A 56 24.26 26.76 -8.69
CA ASP A 56 24.46 25.66 -7.76
C ASP A 56 23.69 25.99 -6.48
N ALA A 57 22.41 25.67 -6.47
CA ALA A 57 21.63 25.58 -5.25
C ALA A 57 22.04 24.24 -4.61
N GLU A 58 23.19 24.22 -3.92
CA GLU A 58 23.41 23.24 -2.87
C GLU A 58 22.25 23.43 -1.89
N GLY A 59 21.25 22.53 -1.98
CA GLY A 59 20.11 22.56 -1.09
C GLY A 59 20.60 22.51 0.36
N GLU A 60 20.08 23.41 1.20
CA GLU A 60 20.33 23.35 2.64
C GLU A 60 20.10 21.92 3.11
N PRO A 61 20.97 21.35 3.97
CA PRO A 61 20.77 20.00 4.50
C PRO A 61 19.37 19.90 5.11
N ARG A 62 18.57 18.98 4.63
CA ARG A 62 17.24 18.73 5.22
C ARG A 62 17.42 18.28 6.66
N GLU A 63 16.59 18.79 7.57
CA GLU A 63 16.55 18.29 8.93
C GLU A 63 16.26 16.79 8.95
N PRO A 64 16.92 15.98 9.80
CA PRO A 64 16.63 14.56 9.95
C PRO A 64 15.15 14.32 10.27
N LEU A 65 14.60 13.19 9.82
CA LEU A 65 13.24 12.81 10.17
C LEU A 65 13.11 12.61 11.69
N PRO A 66 12.03 13.12 12.32
CA PRO A 66 11.85 12.98 13.76
C PRO A 66 11.66 11.51 14.14
N VAL A 67 12.11 11.14 15.33
CA VAL A 67 11.76 9.87 15.97
C VAL A 67 10.48 10.09 16.78
N LEU A 68 9.37 9.52 16.33
CA LEU A 68 8.07 9.63 17.00
C LEU A 68 7.84 8.55 18.06
N GLY A 69 8.62 7.48 18.01
CA GLY A 69 8.56 6.33 18.93
C GLY A 69 9.23 5.12 18.31
N THR A 70 9.07 3.98 18.96
CA THR A 70 9.50 2.68 18.44
C THR A 70 8.28 1.80 18.17
N VAL A 71 8.39 0.95 17.14
CA VAL A 71 7.29 0.04 16.86
C VAL A 71 7.18 -1.06 17.92
N ASP A 72 5.95 -1.46 18.17
CA ASP A 72 5.64 -2.74 18.81
C ASP A 72 5.53 -3.83 17.72
N THR A 73 5.62 -5.09 18.11
CA THR A 73 5.39 -6.20 17.19
C THR A 73 3.92 -6.37 16.86
N LEU A 74 3.62 -7.18 15.83
CA LEU A 74 2.27 -7.68 15.58
C LEU A 74 2.14 -9.07 16.20
N THR A 75 1.18 -9.25 17.10
CA THR A 75 0.96 -10.50 17.84
C THR A 75 -0.48 -11.00 17.68
N ASN A 76 -0.70 -12.29 17.95
CA ASN A 76 -2.03 -12.90 17.96
C ASN A 76 -2.82 -12.66 16.66
N LEU A 77 -2.11 -12.70 15.53
CA LEU A 77 -2.72 -12.61 14.21
C LEU A 77 -3.41 -13.95 13.85
N ASP A 78 -4.50 -13.87 13.12
CA ASP A 78 -5.18 -15.06 12.59
C ASP A 78 -4.50 -15.60 11.30
N GLY A 79 -3.46 -14.95 10.84
CA GLY A 79 -2.63 -15.34 9.70
C GLY A 79 -2.18 -14.18 8.85
N TRP A 80 -1.62 -14.53 7.68
CA TRP A 80 -1.12 -13.60 6.68
C TRP A 80 -1.71 -13.92 5.31
N LEU A 81 -1.90 -12.90 4.47
CA LEU A 81 -2.23 -13.05 3.05
C LEU A 81 -1.13 -12.39 2.21
N ASN A 82 -1.02 -12.82 0.96
CA ASN A 82 -0.13 -12.25 -0.06
C ASN A 82 1.37 -12.30 0.30
N THR A 83 1.78 -13.20 1.17
CA THR A 83 3.18 -13.33 1.58
C THR A 83 3.49 -14.72 2.09
N ASP A 84 4.78 -15.10 2.03
CA ASP A 84 5.33 -16.29 2.67
C ASP A 84 5.96 -16.00 4.04
N TYR A 85 6.00 -14.73 4.48
CA TYR A 85 6.46 -14.36 5.81
C TYR A 85 5.51 -14.86 6.89
N GLU A 86 6.07 -15.34 7.99
CA GLU A 86 5.32 -15.86 9.13
C GLU A 86 5.17 -14.83 10.27
N SER A 87 6.01 -13.80 10.27
CA SER A 87 5.99 -12.76 11.30
C SER A 87 6.30 -11.36 10.74
N PHE A 88 5.93 -10.34 11.50
CA PHE A 88 6.28 -8.95 11.21
C PHE A 88 7.78 -8.69 11.37
N GLU A 89 8.41 -9.40 12.31
CA GLU A 89 9.84 -9.35 12.56
C GLU A 89 10.65 -9.84 11.35
N ASP A 90 10.19 -10.89 10.67
CA ASP A 90 10.84 -11.40 9.46
C ASP A 90 10.77 -10.36 8.33
N ILE A 91 9.61 -9.71 8.14
CA ILE A 91 9.47 -8.63 7.16
C ILE A 91 10.43 -7.49 7.49
N ARG A 92 10.51 -7.08 8.75
CA ARG A 92 11.41 -6.00 9.18
C ARG A 92 12.89 -6.36 9.07
N ALA A 93 13.24 -7.63 9.23
CA ALA A 93 14.63 -8.08 9.09
C ALA A 93 15.13 -8.03 7.64
N ASP A 94 14.23 -8.20 6.69
CA ASP A 94 14.54 -8.27 5.26
C ASP A 94 14.42 -6.91 4.54
N HIS A 95 13.89 -5.85 5.21
CA HIS A 95 13.64 -4.55 4.59
C HIS A 95 14.22 -3.39 5.42
N GLU A 96 14.71 -2.38 4.71
CA GLU A 96 15.28 -1.16 5.33
C GLU A 96 14.17 -0.22 5.83
N VAL A 97 13.05 -0.20 5.12
CA VAL A 97 11.90 0.64 5.46
C VAL A 97 10.62 -0.18 5.41
N VAL A 98 9.74 0.02 6.38
CA VAL A 98 8.42 -0.64 6.39
C VAL A 98 7.32 0.40 6.54
N LEU A 99 6.36 0.41 5.61
CA LEU A 99 5.12 1.16 5.71
C LEU A 99 4.02 0.24 6.24
N VAL A 100 3.56 0.45 7.46
CA VAL A 100 2.43 -0.28 8.06
C VAL A 100 1.17 0.56 7.94
N GLN A 101 0.09 0.00 7.35
CA GLN A 101 -1.21 0.65 7.30
C GLN A 101 -2.28 -0.20 7.97
N PHE A 102 -2.89 0.33 9.04
CA PHE A 102 -4.12 -0.22 9.60
C PHE A 102 -5.30 0.19 8.73
N TRP A 103 -6.04 -0.80 8.24
CA TRP A 103 -7.13 -0.60 7.29
C TRP A 103 -8.24 -1.65 7.47
N THR A 104 -9.37 -1.43 6.80
CA THR A 104 -10.42 -2.43 6.64
C THR A 104 -11.18 -2.20 5.34
N PHE A 105 -11.73 -3.25 4.75
CA PHE A 105 -12.26 -3.20 3.38
C PHE A 105 -13.59 -2.45 3.24
N ALA A 106 -14.42 -2.31 4.28
CA ALA A 106 -15.64 -1.51 4.21
C ALA A 106 -15.42 -0.01 4.49
N CYS A 107 -14.27 0.36 5.02
CA CYS A 107 -13.92 1.74 5.33
C CYS A 107 -13.72 2.56 4.05
N ARG A 108 -14.56 3.59 3.86
CA ARG A 108 -14.48 4.46 2.68
C ARG A 108 -13.13 5.17 2.57
N ASN A 109 -12.66 5.76 3.67
CA ASN A 109 -11.38 6.49 3.68
C ASN A 109 -10.20 5.56 3.39
N CYS A 110 -10.26 4.27 3.82
CA CYS A 110 -9.25 3.30 3.47
C CYS A 110 -9.22 3.05 1.96
N LYS A 111 -10.40 2.88 1.33
CA LYS A 111 -10.48 2.68 -0.12
C LYS A 111 -9.89 3.85 -0.90
N ASN A 112 -10.08 5.08 -0.43
CA ASN A 112 -9.51 6.29 -1.06
C ASN A 112 -7.98 6.30 -1.05
N THR A 113 -7.33 5.51 -0.18
CA THR A 113 -5.86 5.47 -0.06
C THR A 113 -5.22 4.29 -0.77
N LEU A 114 -6.00 3.30 -1.21
CA LEU A 114 -5.43 2.05 -1.76
C LEU A 114 -4.59 2.29 -3.01
N GLU A 115 -5.00 3.21 -3.89
CA GLU A 115 -4.24 3.55 -5.10
C GLU A 115 -2.89 4.17 -4.75
N ALA A 116 -2.85 5.09 -3.77
CA ALA A 116 -1.61 5.69 -3.29
C ALA A 116 -0.69 4.66 -2.63
N VAL A 117 -1.25 3.74 -1.83
CA VAL A 117 -0.50 2.65 -1.19
C VAL A 117 0.02 1.65 -2.23
N ALA A 118 -0.79 1.32 -3.24
CA ALA A 118 -0.38 0.47 -4.34
C ALA A 118 0.77 1.09 -5.14
N ALA A 119 0.70 2.41 -5.42
CA ALA A 119 1.77 3.13 -6.09
C ALA A 119 3.08 3.08 -5.29
N ILE A 120 3.03 3.33 -3.97
CA ILE A 120 4.20 3.20 -3.09
C ILE A 120 4.72 1.76 -3.11
N HIS A 121 3.84 0.75 -3.00
CA HIS A 121 4.26 -0.65 -3.03
C HIS A 121 4.98 -1.00 -4.34
N GLU A 122 4.37 -0.68 -5.48
CA GLU A 122 4.94 -1.01 -6.80
C GLU A 122 6.28 -0.28 -7.06
N GLU A 123 6.41 0.97 -6.64
CA GLU A 123 7.63 1.74 -6.83
C GLU A 123 8.79 1.22 -5.97
N TYR A 124 8.52 0.87 -4.70
CA TYR A 124 9.60 0.64 -3.74
C TYR A 124 9.82 -0.82 -3.34
N LYS A 125 8.98 -1.78 -3.74
CA LYS A 125 9.07 -3.20 -3.34
C LYS A 125 10.42 -3.88 -3.64
N ASP A 126 11.08 -3.45 -4.72
CA ASP A 126 12.38 -3.97 -5.14
C ASP A 126 13.56 -3.10 -4.63
N GLN A 127 13.27 -2.09 -3.80
CA GLN A 127 14.22 -1.13 -3.28
C GLN A 127 14.45 -1.25 -1.75
N GLY A 128 14.06 -2.39 -1.16
CA GLY A 128 14.24 -2.62 0.28
C GLY A 128 13.09 -2.06 1.14
N VAL A 129 11.93 -1.78 0.54
CA VAL A 129 10.74 -1.30 1.25
C VAL A 129 9.65 -2.36 1.26
N ALA A 130 9.07 -2.61 2.42
CA ALA A 130 7.85 -3.40 2.54
C ALA A 130 6.63 -2.51 2.84
N VAL A 131 5.50 -2.81 2.20
CA VAL A 131 4.20 -2.36 2.64
C VAL A 131 3.51 -3.49 3.38
N VAL A 132 2.94 -3.23 4.55
CA VAL A 132 2.17 -4.18 5.36
C VAL A 132 0.80 -3.60 5.66
N GLY A 133 -0.25 -4.20 5.13
CA GLY A 133 -1.63 -3.89 5.51
C GLY A 133 -2.02 -4.67 6.76
N VAL A 134 -2.36 -4.01 7.86
CA VAL A 134 -2.95 -4.66 9.03
C VAL A 134 -4.46 -4.53 8.91
N HIS A 135 -5.11 -5.62 8.54
CA HIS A 135 -6.57 -5.63 8.43
C HIS A 135 -7.20 -5.80 9.81
N SER A 136 -7.81 -4.72 10.31
CA SER A 136 -8.48 -4.68 11.62
C SER A 136 -9.94 -4.26 11.43
N PRO A 137 -10.93 -5.13 11.70
CA PRO A 137 -12.32 -4.91 11.34
C PRO A 137 -12.96 -3.76 12.11
N GLU A 138 -13.78 -2.94 11.44
CA GLU A 138 -14.71 -1.99 12.07
C GLU A 138 -16.02 -2.68 12.42
N PHE A 139 -16.53 -3.53 11.53
CA PHE A 139 -17.79 -4.26 11.66
C PHE A 139 -17.57 -5.77 11.75
N GLY A 140 -18.52 -6.50 12.34
CA GLY A 140 -18.38 -7.93 12.58
C GLY A 140 -18.16 -8.77 11.30
N PHE A 141 -18.77 -8.40 10.17
CA PHE A 141 -18.59 -9.12 8.91
C PHE A 141 -17.19 -8.95 8.30
N GLU A 142 -16.46 -7.93 8.70
CA GLU A 142 -15.08 -7.70 8.30
C GLU A 142 -14.07 -8.57 9.06
N ALA A 143 -14.49 -9.22 10.15
CA ALA A 143 -13.67 -10.18 10.87
C ALA A 143 -13.65 -11.57 10.23
N GLU A 144 -14.53 -11.84 9.28
CA GLU A 144 -14.63 -13.12 8.58
C GLU A 144 -13.54 -13.22 7.52
N ILE A 145 -12.58 -14.12 7.72
CA ILE A 145 -11.40 -14.27 6.82
C ILE A 145 -11.79 -14.47 5.34
N PRO A 146 -12.81 -15.27 4.99
CA PRO A 146 -13.22 -15.37 3.59
C PRO A 146 -13.62 -14.03 2.95
N ASN A 147 -14.28 -13.15 3.71
CA ASN A 147 -14.67 -11.83 3.24
C ASN A 147 -13.44 -10.91 3.04
N ILE A 148 -12.42 -11.07 3.90
CA ILE A 148 -11.15 -10.32 3.76
C ILE A 148 -10.44 -10.73 2.49
N ILE A 149 -10.35 -12.03 2.21
CA ILE A 149 -9.71 -12.58 1.00
C ILE A 149 -10.41 -12.04 -0.25
N GLU A 150 -11.74 -12.19 -0.33
CA GLU A 150 -12.55 -11.72 -1.46
C GLU A 150 -12.38 -10.21 -1.67
N ALA A 151 -12.47 -9.43 -0.61
CA ALA A 151 -12.31 -7.97 -0.68
C ALA A 151 -10.88 -7.54 -1.07
N ALA A 152 -9.84 -8.22 -0.61
CA ALA A 152 -8.47 -7.94 -0.99
C ALA A 152 -8.24 -8.17 -2.49
N GLU A 153 -8.80 -9.26 -3.04
CA GLU A 153 -8.77 -9.54 -4.49
C GLU A 153 -9.55 -8.49 -5.29
N GLU A 154 -10.78 -8.14 -4.88
CA GLU A 154 -11.61 -7.14 -5.56
C GLU A 154 -10.99 -5.73 -5.53
N LEU A 155 -10.31 -5.37 -4.44
CA LEU A 155 -9.68 -4.06 -4.26
C LEU A 155 -8.24 -4.00 -4.80
N GLY A 156 -7.71 -5.09 -5.35
CA GLY A 156 -6.37 -5.14 -5.93
C GLY A 156 -5.24 -5.00 -4.90
N VAL A 157 -5.46 -5.45 -3.66
CA VAL A 157 -4.44 -5.42 -2.61
C VAL A 157 -3.48 -6.59 -2.79
N THR A 158 -2.26 -6.30 -3.22
CA THR A 158 -1.23 -7.30 -3.55
C THR A 158 -0.10 -7.42 -2.53
N TRP A 159 0.04 -6.43 -1.65
CA TRP A 159 1.04 -6.43 -0.58
C TRP A 159 0.64 -7.32 0.60
N PRO A 160 1.59 -7.70 1.49
CA PRO A 160 1.33 -8.49 2.68
C PRO A 160 0.20 -7.93 3.56
N ILE A 161 -0.72 -8.80 3.97
CA ILE A 161 -1.83 -8.45 4.86
C ILE A 161 -1.74 -9.28 6.14
N ALA A 162 -1.58 -8.61 7.28
CA ALA A 162 -1.70 -9.20 8.62
C ALA A 162 -3.18 -9.22 9.04
N LEU A 163 -3.69 -10.37 9.44
CA LEU A 163 -5.10 -10.56 9.85
C LEU A 163 -5.26 -10.30 11.36
N ASP A 164 -5.61 -9.08 11.74
CA ASP A 164 -5.86 -8.64 13.13
C ASP A 164 -7.37 -8.64 13.43
N THR A 165 -8.04 -9.82 13.26
CA THR A 165 -9.51 -9.90 13.33
C THR A 165 -10.07 -9.57 14.71
N THR A 166 -9.26 -9.67 15.75
CA THR A 166 -9.61 -9.30 17.14
C THR A 166 -9.37 -7.82 17.46
N LYS A 167 -8.69 -7.09 16.59
CA LYS A 167 -8.24 -5.68 16.78
C LYS A 167 -7.25 -5.49 17.93
N GLU A 168 -6.56 -6.52 18.35
CA GLU A 168 -5.59 -6.40 19.45
C GLU A 168 -4.44 -5.48 19.06
N ASN A 169 -3.89 -5.67 17.86
CA ASN A 169 -2.81 -4.83 17.35
C ASN A 169 -3.29 -3.40 17.06
N PHE A 170 -4.48 -3.26 16.49
CA PHE A 170 -5.11 -1.95 16.26
C PHE A 170 -5.16 -1.10 17.53
N HIS A 171 -5.63 -1.66 18.64
CA HIS A 171 -5.74 -0.93 19.90
C HIS A 171 -4.38 -0.66 20.54
N ARG A 172 -3.43 -1.59 20.42
CA ARG A 172 -2.09 -1.45 20.98
C ARG A 172 -1.26 -0.39 20.26
N TRP A 173 -1.28 -0.40 18.94
CA TRP A 173 -0.51 0.55 18.14
C TRP A 173 -1.06 1.98 18.15
N GLN A 174 -2.35 2.14 18.36
CA GLN A 174 -2.99 3.45 18.33
C GLN A 174 -3.24 4.04 19.72
N GLU A 175 -2.69 3.44 20.76
CA GLU A 175 -2.69 3.93 22.15
C GLU A 175 -4.08 4.32 22.69
N GLY A 176 -5.01 3.37 22.68
CA GLY A 176 -6.29 3.59 23.33
C GLY A 176 -7.51 3.03 22.61
N PRO A 177 -8.71 3.28 23.15
CA PRO A 177 -9.96 2.69 22.63
C PRO A 177 -10.46 3.35 21.34
N TRP A 178 -9.90 4.50 20.97
CA TRP A 178 -10.29 5.30 19.82
C TRP A 178 -9.19 5.26 18.76
N GLY A 179 -9.26 4.25 17.89
CA GLY A 179 -8.38 4.17 16.74
C GLY A 179 -8.98 4.83 15.50
N TYR A 180 -8.16 4.96 14.46
CA TYR A 180 -8.53 5.54 13.17
C TYR A 180 -8.25 4.58 12.03
N TRP A 181 -9.11 4.58 11.02
CA TRP A 181 -8.90 3.96 9.74
C TRP A 181 -8.98 5.01 8.62
N PRO A 182 -8.02 5.05 7.69
CA PRO A 182 -6.71 4.41 7.76
C PRO A 182 -5.78 5.10 8.76
N ARG A 183 -4.78 4.37 9.22
CA ARG A 183 -3.66 4.89 9.99
C ARG A 183 -2.37 4.26 9.49
N SER A 184 -1.41 5.08 9.07
CA SER A 184 -0.14 4.61 8.51
C SER A 184 1.04 5.00 9.38
N TYR A 185 2.04 4.12 9.46
CA TYR A 185 3.28 4.32 10.20
C TYR A 185 4.46 4.00 9.27
N LEU A 186 5.36 4.96 9.09
CA LEU A 186 6.63 4.76 8.40
C LEU A 186 7.70 4.39 9.43
N ILE A 187 8.40 3.28 9.19
CA ILE A 187 9.31 2.65 10.13
C ILE A 187 10.65 2.45 9.43
N ASP A 188 11.74 2.84 10.09
CA ASP A 188 13.09 2.64 9.61
C ASP A 188 13.68 1.26 9.99
N SER A 189 14.89 0.98 9.54
CA SER A 189 15.62 -0.26 9.82
C SER A 189 15.90 -0.50 11.31
N GLU A 190 15.95 0.56 12.13
CA GLU A 190 16.13 0.47 13.58
C GLU A 190 14.80 0.23 14.32
N GLY A 191 13.68 0.22 13.61
CA GLY A 191 12.34 0.06 14.17
C GLY A 191 11.82 1.34 14.81
N GLN A 192 12.32 2.49 14.38
CA GLN A 192 11.82 3.78 14.83
C GLN A 192 10.71 4.27 13.91
N ILE A 193 9.65 4.80 14.49
CA ILE A 193 8.56 5.42 13.74
C ILE A 193 9.01 6.82 13.34
N ARG A 194 9.11 7.06 12.04
CA ARG A 194 9.57 8.33 11.44
C ARG A 194 8.42 9.21 10.97
N GLN A 195 7.30 8.60 10.62
CA GLN A 195 6.06 9.32 10.28
C GLN A 195 4.85 8.52 10.73
N ASN A 196 3.77 9.23 11.02
CA ASN A 196 2.52 8.68 11.49
C ASN A 196 1.37 9.47 10.84
N GLU A 197 0.77 8.89 9.80
CA GLU A 197 -0.28 9.54 9.02
C GLU A 197 -1.66 9.04 9.41
N ARG A 198 -2.64 9.94 9.42
CA ARG A 198 -4.02 9.66 9.79
C ARG A 198 -4.99 10.15 8.72
N GLY A 199 -5.87 9.26 8.28
CA GLY A 199 -6.91 9.58 7.30
C GLY A 199 -6.46 9.38 5.86
N ASP A 200 -7.19 9.93 4.92
CA ASP A 200 -7.10 9.67 3.49
C ASP A 200 -6.60 10.85 2.65
N GLY A 201 -5.93 11.81 3.29
CA GLY A 201 -5.39 12.97 2.60
C GLY A 201 -4.18 12.63 1.72
N LEU A 202 -4.26 12.87 0.40
CA LEU A 202 -3.16 12.59 -0.54
C LEU A 202 -1.86 13.33 -0.18
N ALA A 203 -1.93 14.48 0.49
CA ALA A 203 -0.74 15.20 0.94
C ALA A 203 0.12 14.36 1.90
N GLY A 204 -0.51 13.63 2.84
CA GLY A 204 0.19 12.75 3.76
C GLY A 204 0.84 11.56 3.05
N TYR A 205 0.19 11.00 2.01
CA TYR A 205 0.78 9.91 1.23
C TYR A 205 1.93 10.35 0.32
N ARG A 206 1.92 11.58 -0.19
CA ARG A 206 3.10 12.18 -0.87
C ARG A 206 4.26 12.34 0.10
N GLU A 207 3.98 12.85 1.30
CA GLU A 207 4.98 12.99 2.36
C GLU A 207 5.53 11.63 2.79
N LEU A 208 4.70 10.57 2.86
CA LEU A 208 5.15 9.19 3.10
C LEU A 208 6.12 8.74 2.01
N ALA A 209 5.80 8.95 0.73
CA ALA A 209 6.68 8.58 -0.39
C ALA A 209 8.00 9.36 -0.38
N ASP A 210 7.97 10.67 -0.13
CA ASP A 210 9.19 11.49 0.01
C ASP A 210 10.05 11.02 1.19
N ASN A 211 9.44 10.70 2.32
CA ASN A 211 10.16 10.23 3.50
C ASN A 211 10.68 8.79 3.35
N ILE A 212 10.01 7.93 2.57
CA ILE A 212 10.58 6.62 2.17
C ILE A 212 11.87 6.84 1.41
N GLN A 213 11.86 7.70 0.39
CA GLN A 213 13.06 7.99 -0.39
C GLN A 213 14.20 8.54 0.49
N ARG A 214 13.89 9.46 1.40
CA ARG A 214 14.87 10.02 2.35
C ARG A 214 15.50 8.96 3.24
N LEU A 215 14.72 7.99 3.73
CA LEU A 215 15.24 6.89 4.54
C LEU A 215 16.16 5.98 3.72
N LEU A 216 15.81 5.68 2.47
CA LEU A 216 16.66 4.90 1.56
C LEU A 216 17.97 5.64 1.23
N ASP A 217 17.93 6.96 1.15
CA ASP A 217 19.12 7.80 0.91
C ASP A 217 19.98 8.00 2.18
N GLY A 218 19.55 7.48 3.33
CA GLY A 218 20.26 7.57 4.61
C GLY A 218 20.11 8.92 5.31
N GLU A 219 19.04 9.66 5.03
CA GLU A 219 18.71 10.95 5.66
C GLU A 219 17.84 10.78 6.95
N ALA A 220 18.09 9.73 7.72
CA ALA A 220 17.31 9.39 8.92
C ALA A 220 17.61 10.31 10.13
#